data_d9890d6ae2688b3e8aefe9769ad0c137
#
_entry.id   d9890d6ae2688b3e8aefe9769ad0c137
#
_cell.length_a   1.000
_cell.length_b   1.000
_cell.length_c   1.000
_cell.angle_alpha   90.00
_cell.angle_beta   90.00
_cell.angle_gamma   90.00
#
_symmetry.space_group_name_H-M   'P 1'
#
loop_
_entity.id
_entity.type
_entity.pdbx_description
1 polymer ?
#
loop_
_entity_poly.entity_id
_entity_poly.type
_entity_poly.pdbx_seq_one_letter_code
_entity_poly.pdbx_strand_id
1 'polypeptide(L)'
;MNQYKYNSTDLVRSVELTEREHFLLSESKTFCIYPWIHLHAYPTGEAYPCCHSEMNYPVGNCRKNTLEEIWTDKPMQQLRQDMLSETPNAACGRCYEQEANGFFSGRRSANKHHGHQIKRLNTNPFEMTYWDIRFSNLCNLKCRSCGHIFSSQWYQDQAKLAGTHWKNENSALNYAGRTELDMWEQLEPHLNYVEQIYFAGGEPLLMEEHYNILEELVRRKRFDVRLIYNTNFTHTELKGKSVFEYWKLFDSVAVGASLDDSGSRGEYIRKGTDWAVVEQNRRDMMQVCPQVDFYISPTLSIMNAWHLPDFHRDWVERGLIRAQDLNVNILQDPAHYRIDIAPAEYKERLATKYLNHIKWLRERDSLERATTGFESAIKFMMATDNTHLIDTFWRKTHELDEIRRENITDIIPEITALQ
;
A
#
# COMPACT_ATOMS: atom_id res chain seq x y z
N MET A 1 0.10 12.04 23.83
CA MET A 1 -1.35 12.25 23.97
C MET A 1 -1.93 12.69 22.65
N ASN A 2 -3.00 12.05 22.25
CA ASN A 2 -3.82 12.25 21.07
C ASN A 2 -3.13 12.08 19.71
N GLN A 3 -2.96 10.84 19.33
CA GLN A 3 -2.21 10.44 18.15
C GLN A 3 -3.04 10.40 16.86
N TYR A 4 -4.37 10.55 16.95
CA TYR A 4 -5.27 10.59 15.79
C TYR A 4 -6.38 11.60 16.04
N LYS A 5 -6.24 12.82 15.51
CA LYS A 5 -7.33 13.80 15.48
C LYS A 5 -8.54 13.29 14.67
N TYR A 6 -8.29 12.41 13.72
CA TYR A 6 -9.31 11.79 12.88
C TYR A 6 -9.69 10.42 13.42
N ASN A 7 -10.84 10.31 14.05
CA ASN A 7 -11.42 9.05 14.50
C ASN A 7 -12.65 8.71 13.65
N SER A 8 -12.44 8.02 12.54
CA SER A 8 -13.52 7.59 11.64
C SER A 8 -14.59 6.73 12.32
N THR A 9 -14.21 6.01 13.38
CA THR A 9 -15.15 5.21 14.17
C THR A 9 -16.17 6.08 14.89
N ASP A 10 -15.79 7.27 15.35
CA ASP A 10 -16.71 8.21 15.98
C ASP A 10 -17.66 8.83 14.97
N LEU A 11 -17.23 9.06 13.72
CA LEU A 11 -18.09 9.51 12.64
C LEU A 11 -19.21 8.50 12.34
N VAL A 12 -18.88 7.20 12.29
CA VAL A 12 -19.90 6.16 12.09
C VAL A 12 -20.90 6.12 13.25
N ARG A 13 -20.43 6.29 14.50
CA ARG A 13 -21.30 6.35 15.69
C ARG A 13 -22.19 7.59 15.74
N SER A 14 -21.81 8.67 15.07
CA SER A 14 -22.59 9.91 15.03
C SER A 14 -23.78 9.89 14.08
N VAL A 15 -23.88 8.88 13.19
CA VAL A 15 -24.95 8.75 12.20
C VAL A 15 -26.06 7.87 12.75
N GLU A 16 -27.30 8.37 12.71
CA GLU A 16 -28.47 7.58 13.04
C GLU A 16 -28.74 6.58 11.93
N LEU A 17 -28.66 5.28 12.26
CA LEU A 17 -28.82 4.16 11.33
C LEU A 17 -30.22 3.55 11.44
N THR A 18 -30.80 3.23 10.29
CA THR A 18 -31.95 2.32 10.22
C THR A 18 -31.52 0.89 10.51
N GLU A 19 -32.45 -0.01 10.85
CA GLU A 19 -32.17 -1.44 11.06
C GLU A 19 -31.46 -2.05 9.84
N ARG A 20 -31.88 -1.71 8.64
CA ARG A 20 -31.25 -2.20 7.40
C ARG A 20 -29.82 -1.69 7.24
N GLU A 21 -29.55 -0.43 7.50
CA GLU A 21 -28.21 0.16 7.43
C GLU A 21 -27.26 -0.46 8.48
N HIS A 22 -27.78 -0.67 9.69
CA HIS A 22 -27.03 -1.37 10.73
C HIS A 22 -26.68 -2.80 10.29
N PHE A 23 -27.65 -3.55 9.78
CA PHE A 23 -27.41 -4.89 9.25
C PHE A 23 -26.32 -4.88 8.17
N LEU A 24 -26.43 -3.98 7.17
CA LEU A 24 -25.46 -3.89 6.07
C LEU A 24 -24.03 -3.63 6.58
N LEU A 25 -23.84 -2.71 7.52
CA LEU A 25 -22.52 -2.33 8.00
C LEU A 25 -21.87 -3.37 8.93
N SER A 26 -22.66 -4.09 9.74
CA SER A 26 -22.15 -4.93 10.84
C SER A 26 -22.35 -6.42 10.67
N GLU A 27 -23.42 -6.86 10.01
CA GLU A 27 -23.85 -8.27 9.95
C GLU A 27 -23.73 -8.88 8.55
N SER A 28 -23.97 -8.08 7.50
CA SER A 28 -23.86 -8.52 6.12
C SER A 28 -22.52 -9.18 5.82
N LYS A 29 -22.56 -10.27 5.03
CA LYS A 29 -21.37 -10.99 4.59
C LYS A 29 -20.86 -10.52 3.23
N THR A 30 -21.62 -9.68 2.53
CA THR A 30 -21.30 -9.24 1.17
C THR A 30 -21.14 -7.73 1.05
N PHE A 31 -21.87 -6.94 1.85
CA PHE A 31 -21.90 -5.50 1.75
C PHE A 31 -20.55 -4.84 2.09
N CYS A 32 -20.14 -3.91 1.23
CA CYS A 32 -19.00 -3.01 1.41
C CYS A 32 -19.37 -1.61 0.95
N ILE A 33 -19.05 -0.58 1.73
CA ILE A 33 -19.39 0.82 1.40
C ILE A 33 -18.57 1.39 0.23
N TYR A 34 -17.42 0.82 -0.10
CA TYR A 34 -16.52 1.39 -1.12
C TYR A 34 -17.19 1.67 -2.48
N PRO A 35 -18.02 0.81 -3.07
CA PRO A 35 -18.63 1.11 -4.37
C PRO A 35 -19.50 2.39 -4.42
N TRP A 36 -19.83 2.99 -3.28
CA TRP A 36 -20.61 4.25 -3.19
C TRP A 36 -19.76 5.48 -2.86
N ILE A 37 -18.46 5.30 -2.61
CA ILE A 37 -17.58 6.39 -2.17
C ILE A 37 -16.22 6.41 -2.85
N HIS A 38 -15.89 5.36 -3.61
CA HIS A 38 -14.53 5.06 -4.04
C HIS A 38 -14.45 4.39 -5.40
N LEU A 39 -13.39 4.69 -6.13
CA LEU A 39 -12.85 3.93 -7.25
C LEU A 39 -11.34 3.79 -7.06
N HIS A 40 -10.82 2.63 -7.43
CA HIS A 40 -9.39 2.37 -7.51
C HIS A 40 -8.97 2.27 -8.99
N ALA A 41 -7.89 2.95 -9.37
CA ALA A 41 -7.34 2.85 -10.72
C ALA A 41 -5.86 2.52 -10.68
N TYR A 42 -5.45 1.55 -11.53
CA TYR A 42 -4.03 1.23 -11.73
C TYR A 42 -3.40 2.07 -12.84
N PRO A 43 -2.04 2.19 -12.86
CA PRO A 43 -1.33 2.90 -13.93
C PRO A 43 -1.58 2.33 -15.33
N THR A 44 -2.04 1.10 -15.44
CA THR A 44 -2.44 0.43 -16.68
C THR A 44 -3.80 0.86 -17.20
N GLY A 45 -4.57 1.61 -16.40
CA GLY A 45 -5.88 2.18 -16.73
C GLY A 45 -7.05 1.37 -16.21
N GLU A 46 -6.86 0.09 -15.82
CA GLU A 46 -7.96 -0.71 -15.26
C GLU A 46 -8.45 -0.08 -13.96
N ALA A 47 -9.79 0.04 -13.85
CA ALA A 47 -10.48 0.53 -12.66
C ALA A 47 -11.18 -0.62 -11.93
N TYR A 48 -11.16 -0.53 -10.61
CA TYR A 48 -11.70 -1.53 -9.69
C TYR A 48 -12.55 -0.87 -8.60
N PRO A 49 -13.46 -1.61 -7.95
CA PRO A 49 -14.22 -1.05 -6.81
C PRO A 49 -13.34 -0.76 -5.58
N CYS A 50 -12.18 -1.41 -5.47
CA CYS A 50 -11.16 -1.12 -4.46
C CYS A 50 -9.83 -1.83 -4.77
N CYS A 51 -8.76 -1.50 -4.05
CA CYS A 51 -7.43 -2.10 -4.21
C CYS A 51 -7.34 -3.58 -3.76
N HIS A 52 -8.36 -4.10 -3.07
CA HIS A 52 -8.45 -5.53 -2.69
C HIS A 52 -9.22 -6.38 -3.71
N SER A 53 -9.76 -5.76 -4.75
CA SER A 53 -10.53 -6.47 -5.77
C SER A 53 -9.67 -7.47 -6.53
N GLU A 54 -10.27 -8.58 -6.94
CA GLU A 54 -9.61 -9.54 -7.82
C GLU A 54 -9.33 -8.90 -9.19
N MET A 55 -8.06 -8.98 -9.63
CA MET A 55 -7.59 -8.29 -10.83
C MET A 55 -8.28 -8.76 -12.14
N ASN A 56 -8.93 -9.92 -12.13
CA ASN A 56 -9.67 -10.43 -13.28
C ASN A 56 -11.05 -9.80 -13.45
N TYR A 57 -11.49 -8.93 -12.52
CA TYR A 57 -12.84 -8.33 -12.52
C TYR A 57 -12.79 -6.80 -12.46
N PRO A 58 -12.17 -6.12 -13.46
CA PRO A 58 -12.21 -4.65 -13.55
C PRO A 58 -13.65 -4.18 -13.78
N VAL A 59 -14.00 -3.04 -13.21
CA VAL A 59 -15.31 -2.39 -13.43
C VAL A 59 -15.26 -1.38 -14.58
N GLY A 60 -14.08 -1.10 -15.13
CA GLY A 60 -13.92 -0.21 -16.29
C GLY A 60 -12.44 0.03 -16.63
N ASN A 61 -12.19 0.97 -17.53
CA ASN A 61 -10.82 1.37 -17.89
C ASN A 61 -10.75 2.87 -18.11
N CYS A 62 -9.98 3.57 -17.28
CA CYS A 62 -9.84 5.03 -17.28
C CYS A 62 -9.19 5.62 -18.53
N ARG A 63 -8.55 4.79 -19.37
CA ARG A 63 -8.06 5.23 -20.70
C ARG A 63 -9.14 5.24 -21.77
N LYS A 64 -10.28 4.60 -21.49
CA LYS A 64 -11.42 4.48 -22.45
C LYS A 64 -12.64 5.25 -21.98
N ASN A 65 -12.86 5.29 -20.67
CA ASN A 65 -14.03 5.85 -20.02
C ASN A 65 -13.63 6.92 -19.02
N THR A 66 -14.53 7.86 -18.76
CA THR A 66 -14.40 8.77 -17.62
C THR A 66 -14.69 8.05 -16.30
N LEU A 67 -14.26 8.64 -15.18
CA LEU A 67 -14.60 8.10 -13.85
C LEU A 67 -16.10 8.04 -13.62
N GLU A 68 -16.87 9.03 -14.12
CA GLU A 68 -18.32 9.08 -14.01
C GLU A 68 -19.01 7.97 -14.84
N GLU A 69 -18.53 7.74 -16.08
CA GLU A 69 -19.01 6.61 -16.89
C GLU A 69 -18.78 5.29 -16.18
N ILE A 70 -17.56 5.05 -15.64
CA ILE A 70 -17.25 3.82 -14.87
C ILE A 70 -18.15 3.69 -13.64
N TRP A 71 -18.38 4.80 -12.93
CA TRP A 71 -19.21 4.84 -11.72
C TRP A 71 -20.66 4.43 -12.00
N THR A 72 -21.19 4.82 -13.18
CA THR A 72 -22.58 4.60 -13.59
C THR A 72 -22.79 3.40 -14.49
N ASP A 73 -21.72 2.74 -14.95
CA ASP A 73 -21.80 1.62 -15.88
C ASP A 73 -22.26 0.32 -15.20
N LYS A 74 -22.69 -0.61 -16.03
CA LYS A 74 -23.28 -1.91 -15.63
C LYS A 74 -22.44 -2.70 -14.64
N PRO A 75 -21.10 -2.87 -14.79
CA PRO A 75 -20.31 -3.65 -13.85
C PRO A 75 -20.38 -3.10 -12.42
N MET A 76 -20.29 -1.77 -12.25
CA MET A 76 -20.39 -1.14 -10.93
C MET A 76 -21.81 -1.19 -10.37
N GLN A 77 -22.83 -1.01 -11.22
CA GLN A 77 -24.22 -1.11 -10.82
C GLN A 77 -24.59 -2.56 -10.38
N GLN A 78 -24.13 -3.56 -11.12
CA GLN A 78 -24.34 -4.96 -10.76
C GLN A 78 -23.68 -5.29 -9.41
N LEU A 79 -22.42 -4.85 -9.20
CA LEU A 79 -21.73 -5.03 -7.93
C LEU A 79 -22.52 -4.45 -6.75
N ARG A 80 -23.02 -3.20 -6.89
CA ARG A 80 -23.86 -2.56 -5.86
C ARG A 80 -25.15 -3.35 -5.59
N GLN A 81 -25.81 -3.83 -6.65
CA GLN A 81 -27.02 -4.65 -6.53
C GLN A 81 -26.74 -5.96 -5.81
N ASP A 82 -25.66 -6.66 -6.19
CA ASP A 82 -25.26 -7.92 -5.56
C ASP A 82 -25.04 -7.73 -4.06
N MET A 83 -24.31 -6.66 -3.67
CA MET A 83 -24.08 -6.35 -2.28
C MET A 83 -25.34 -6.04 -1.48
N LEU A 84 -26.30 -5.32 -2.06
CA LEU A 84 -27.56 -4.98 -1.41
C LEU A 84 -28.52 -6.20 -1.31
N SER A 85 -28.41 -7.18 -2.20
CA SER A 85 -29.18 -8.42 -2.22
C SER A 85 -28.49 -9.58 -1.50
N GLU A 86 -27.38 -9.34 -0.79
CA GLU A 86 -26.57 -10.35 -0.09
C GLU A 86 -26.06 -11.47 -1.04
N THR A 87 -25.80 -11.13 -2.29
CA THR A 87 -25.25 -12.04 -3.30
C THR A 87 -23.72 -11.84 -3.35
N PRO A 88 -22.91 -12.89 -3.12
CA PRO A 88 -21.46 -12.79 -3.26
C PRO A 88 -21.05 -12.43 -4.68
N ASN A 89 -20.15 -11.44 -4.83
CA ASN A 89 -19.59 -11.04 -6.12
C ASN A 89 -18.13 -11.49 -6.22
N ALA A 90 -17.73 -12.04 -7.36
CA ALA A 90 -16.40 -12.58 -7.58
C ALA A 90 -15.29 -11.53 -7.44
N ALA A 91 -15.55 -10.27 -7.75
CA ALA A 91 -14.60 -9.18 -7.55
C ALA A 91 -14.16 -9.01 -6.07
N CYS A 92 -14.99 -9.46 -5.11
CA CYS A 92 -14.74 -9.36 -3.68
C CYS A 92 -14.24 -10.68 -3.04
N GLY A 93 -13.90 -11.69 -3.83
CA GLY A 93 -13.51 -13.03 -3.39
C GLY A 93 -12.46 -13.04 -2.31
N ARG A 94 -11.43 -12.22 -2.43
CA ARG A 94 -10.34 -12.07 -1.46
C ARG A 94 -10.81 -11.68 -0.05
N CYS A 95 -11.78 -10.76 0.05
CA CYS A 95 -12.34 -10.36 1.35
C CYS A 95 -13.15 -11.50 1.97
N TYR A 96 -13.95 -12.21 1.16
CA TYR A 96 -14.73 -13.34 1.62
C TYR A 96 -13.86 -14.50 2.12
N GLU A 97 -12.77 -14.79 1.39
CA GLU A 97 -11.80 -15.80 1.81
C GLU A 97 -11.10 -15.43 3.12
N GLN A 98 -10.67 -14.18 3.27
CA GLN A 98 -10.08 -13.68 4.51
C GLN A 98 -11.05 -13.88 5.70
N GLU A 99 -12.33 -13.53 5.53
CA GLU A 99 -13.33 -13.66 6.59
C GLU A 99 -13.67 -15.13 6.90
N ALA A 100 -13.72 -16.00 5.90
CA ALA A 100 -13.90 -17.45 6.09
C ALA A 100 -12.76 -18.06 6.90
N ASN A 101 -11.54 -17.52 6.78
CA ASN A 101 -10.37 -17.92 7.56
C ASN A 101 -10.23 -17.16 8.90
N GLY A 102 -11.24 -16.38 9.32
CA GLY A 102 -11.26 -15.67 10.60
C GLY A 102 -10.46 -14.37 10.63
N PHE A 103 -10.02 -13.84 9.49
CA PHE A 103 -9.28 -12.58 9.42
C PHE A 103 -10.21 -11.38 9.24
N PHE A 104 -9.71 -10.21 9.66
CA PHE A 104 -10.41 -8.94 9.46
C PHE A 104 -10.12 -8.43 8.05
N SER A 105 -11.14 -8.44 7.18
CA SER A 105 -11.01 -8.11 5.76
C SER A 105 -11.00 -6.60 5.47
N GLY A 106 -10.55 -6.24 4.24
CA GLY A 106 -10.66 -4.88 3.71
C GLY A 106 -12.11 -4.36 3.67
N ARG A 107 -13.09 -5.23 3.35
CA ARG A 107 -14.52 -4.91 3.38
C ARG A 107 -14.99 -4.50 4.77
N ARG A 108 -14.64 -5.24 5.80
CA ARG A 108 -14.99 -4.91 7.19
C ARG A 108 -14.31 -3.63 7.66
N SER A 109 -13.07 -3.42 7.22
CA SER A 109 -12.34 -2.17 7.46
C SER A 109 -13.02 -0.98 6.81
N ALA A 110 -13.45 -1.11 5.54
CA ALA A 110 -14.19 -0.07 4.82
C ALA A 110 -15.48 0.33 5.55
N ASN A 111 -16.30 -0.65 5.93
CA ASN A 111 -17.54 -0.40 6.66
C ASN A 111 -17.29 0.27 8.02
N LYS A 112 -16.25 -0.15 8.73
CA LYS A 112 -15.86 0.45 10.01
C LYS A 112 -15.42 1.90 9.89
N HIS A 113 -14.66 2.25 8.85
CA HIS A 113 -14.05 3.57 8.73
C HIS A 113 -14.87 4.57 7.91
N HIS A 114 -15.71 4.08 7.00
CA HIS A 114 -16.50 4.91 6.09
C HIS A 114 -18.01 4.68 6.18
N GLY A 115 -18.47 3.88 7.15
CA GLY A 115 -19.89 3.54 7.32
C GLY A 115 -20.80 4.76 7.56
N HIS A 116 -20.27 5.90 8.01
CA HIS A 116 -21.02 7.17 8.11
C HIS A 116 -21.54 7.65 6.76
N GLN A 117 -20.96 7.20 5.64
CA GLN A 117 -21.40 7.50 4.29
C GLN A 117 -22.60 6.64 3.82
N ILE A 118 -23.15 5.77 4.66
CA ILE A 118 -24.19 4.79 4.30
C ILE A 118 -25.44 5.44 3.65
N LYS A 119 -25.76 6.67 3.99
CA LYS A 119 -26.89 7.41 3.41
C LYS A 119 -26.79 7.63 1.90
N ARG A 120 -25.58 7.53 1.32
CA ARG A 120 -25.34 7.60 -0.13
C ARG A 120 -25.97 6.47 -0.92
N LEU A 121 -26.32 5.35 -0.27
CA LEU A 121 -27.02 4.25 -0.92
C LEU A 121 -28.32 4.71 -1.57
N ASN A 122 -29.00 5.69 -0.99
CA ASN A 122 -30.31 6.17 -1.44
C ASN A 122 -30.23 7.10 -2.67
N THR A 123 -29.13 7.86 -2.81
CA THR A 123 -28.99 8.88 -3.86
C THR A 123 -27.91 8.51 -4.88
N ASN A 124 -26.95 7.68 -4.50
CA ASN A 124 -25.80 7.23 -5.31
C ASN A 124 -25.17 8.38 -6.13
N PRO A 125 -24.81 9.52 -5.50
CA PRO A 125 -24.23 10.62 -6.23
C PRO A 125 -22.83 10.24 -6.72
N PHE A 126 -22.41 10.75 -7.89
CA PHE A 126 -21.02 10.67 -8.31
C PHE A 126 -20.19 11.70 -7.53
N GLU A 127 -19.86 11.35 -6.30
CA GLU A 127 -19.05 12.14 -5.37
C GLU A 127 -18.06 11.23 -4.66
N MET A 128 -16.81 11.22 -5.12
CA MET A 128 -15.78 10.37 -4.54
C MET A 128 -15.25 10.99 -3.24
N THR A 129 -15.59 10.37 -2.11
CA THR A 129 -15.12 10.84 -0.78
C THR A 129 -13.84 10.16 -0.31
N TYR A 130 -13.49 9.04 -0.92
CA TYR A 130 -12.22 8.36 -0.71
C TYR A 130 -11.53 8.14 -2.05
N TRP A 131 -10.25 8.57 -2.15
CA TRP A 131 -9.45 8.43 -3.36
C TRP A 131 -8.28 7.48 -3.13
N ASP A 132 -8.09 6.53 -4.04
CA ASP A 132 -6.91 5.67 -4.19
C ASP A 132 -6.63 5.49 -5.69
N ILE A 133 -6.15 6.55 -6.32
CA ILE A 133 -5.82 6.57 -7.75
C ILE A 133 -4.31 6.49 -7.90
N ARG A 134 -3.87 5.48 -8.63
CA ARG A 134 -2.46 5.30 -9.01
C ARG A 134 -2.20 6.03 -10.32
N PHE A 135 -1.97 7.34 -10.26
CA PHE A 135 -1.88 8.22 -11.44
C PHE A 135 -0.95 7.71 -12.53
N SER A 136 0.21 7.21 -12.16
CA SER A 136 1.20 6.65 -13.09
C SER A 136 2.09 5.61 -12.39
N ASN A 137 2.95 4.95 -13.20
CA ASN A 137 4.03 4.12 -12.70
C ASN A 137 5.35 4.91 -12.54
N LEU A 138 5.32 6.23 -12.53
CA LEU A 138 6.50 7.05 -12.32
C LEU A 138 7.11 6.73 -10.95
N CYS A 139 8.34 6.22 -10.95
CA CYS A 139 9.08 5.86 -9.75
C CYS A 139 10.58 6.00 -10.03
N ASN A 140 11.34 6.36 -9.02
CA ASN A 140 12.81 6.44 -9.08
C ASN A 140 13.51 5.14 -8.64
N LEU A 141 12.77 4.17 -8.09
CA LEU A 141 13.31 2.89 -7.62
C LEU A 141 12.86 1.72 -8.51
N LYS A 142 13.65 0.63 -8.48
CA LYS A 142 13.32 -0.65 -9.11
C LYS A 142 13.45 -1.79 -8.10
N CYS A 143 12.57 -1.75 -7.09
CA CYS A 143 12.53 -2.73 -5.99
C CYS A 143 12.38 -4.16 -6.52
N ARG A 144 13.01 -5.15 -5.86
CA ARG A 144 13.03 -6.56 -6.33
C ARG A 144 11.65 -7.22 -6.29
N SER A 145 10.81 -6.83 -5.34
CA SER A 145 9.41 -7.30 -5.24
C SER A 145 8.43 -6.55 -6.14
N CYS A 146 8.90 -5.59 -6.92
CA CYS A 146 8.07 -4.77 -7.81
C CYS A 146 8.20 -5.23 -9.28
N GLY A 147 7.60 -4.48 -10.20
CA GLY A 147 7.69 -4.73 -11.64
C GLY A 147 7.38 -3.47 -12.44
N HIS A 148 7.46 -3.59 -13.75
CA HIS A 148 7.25 -2.49 -14.70
C HIS A 148 5.86 -1.80 -14.55
N ILE A 149 4.82 -2.53 -14.18
CA ILE A 149 3.47 -1.97 -14.01
C ILE A 149 3.45 -0.84 -12.97
N PHE A 150 4.26 -0.98 -11.90
CA PHE A 150 4.29 -0.04 -10.78
C PHE A 150 5.57 0.78 -10.68
N SER A 151 6.57 0.54 -11.55
CA SER A 151 7.79 1.35 -11.60
C SER A 151 8.34 1.50 -13.01
N SER A 152 8.42 2.73 -13.46
CA SER A 152 9.03 3.10 -14.73
C SER A 152 10.51 2.72 -14.82
N GLN A 153 11.23 2.66 -13.69
CA GLN A 153 12.63 2.25 -13.65
C GLN A 153 12.85 0.77 -13.98
N TRP A 154 11.81 -0.07 -13.81
CA TRP A 154 11.87 -1.48 -14.20
C TRP A 154 11.91 -1.72 -15.70
N TYR A 155 11.54 -0.73 -16.52
CA TYR A 155 11.41 -0.90 -17.98
C TYR A 155 12.65 -1.51 -18.61
N GLN A 156 13.84 -0.99 -18.28
CA GLN A 156 15.10 -1.47 -18.87
C GLN A 156 15.47 -2.88 -18.40
N ASP A 157 15.25 -3.19 -17.12
CA ASP A 157 15.51 -4.53 -16.57
C ASP A 157 14.52 -5.55 -17.15
N GLN A 158 13.23 -5.19 -17.22
CA GLN A 158 12.18 -6.02 -17.83
C GLN A 158 12.45 -6.28 -19.34
N ALA A 159 12.91 -5.27 -20.06
CA ALA A 159 13.27 -5.41 -21.47
C ALA A 159 14.44 -6.40 -21.68
N LYS A 160 15.40 -6.47 -20.75
CA LYS A 160 16.48 -7.47 -20.81
C LYS A 160 15.97 -8.86 -20.46
N LEU A 161 15.05 -8.99 -19.51
CA LEU A 161 14.48 -10.28 -19.10
C LEU A 161 13.52 -10.85 -20.13
N ALA A 162 12.66 -10.01 -20.74
CA ALA A 162 11.60 -10.43 -21.65
C ALA A 162 11.92 -10.29 -23.15
N GLY A 163 13.03 -9.59 -23.48
CA GLY A 163 13.53 -9.44 -24.84
C GLY A 163 12.92 -8.27 -25.63
N THR A 164 13.42 -8.08 -26.85
CA THR A 164 13.14 -6.92 -27.71
C THR A 164 11.66 -6.79 -28.09
N HIS A 165 10.95 -7.90 -28.27
CA HIS A 165 9.53 -7.89 -28.62
C HIS A 165 8.72 -7.18 -27.54
N TRP A 166 8.86 -7.61 -26.27
CA TRP A 166 8.22 -6.96 -25.14
C TRP A 166 8.53 -5.44 -25.07
N LYS A 167 9.82 -5.09 -25.27
CA LYS A 167 10.27 -3.69 -25.24
C LYS A 167 9.55 -2.82 -26.27
N ASN A 168 9.30 -3.35 -27.46
CA ASN A 168 8.65 -2.60 -28.54
C ASN A 168 7.13 -2.42 -28.32
N GLU A 169 6.51 -3.28 -27.52
CA GLU A 169 5.07 -3.25 -27.24
C GLU A 169 4.71 -2.47 -25.97
N ASN A 170 5.71 -2.07 -25.18
CA ASN A 170 5.49 -1.43 -23.89
C ASN A 170 6.18 -0.07 -23.81
N SER A 171 5.59 0.83 -23.01
CA SER A 171 6.15 2.13 -22.67
C SER A 171 6.78 2.11 -21.28
N ALA A 172 7.85 2.89 -21.09
CA ALA A 172 8.47 3.00 -19.76
C ALA A 172 7.51 3.66 -18.76
N LEU A 173 6.84 4.73 -19.19
CA LEU A 173 5.90 5.48 -18.40
C LEU A 173 4.47 5.19 -18.85
N ASN A 174 3.62 4.86 -17.88
CA ASN A 174 2.20 4.56 -18.07
C ASN A 174 1.37 5.45 -17.15
N TYR A 175 0.27 6.00 -17.68
CA TYR A 175 -0.70 6.79 -16.95
C TYR A 175 -2.02 6.04 -16.83
N ALA A 176 -2.70 6.22 -15.68
CA ALA A 176 -4.02 5.63 -15.45
C ALA A 176 -5.08 6.18 -16.38
N GLY A 177 -5.04 7.48 -16.64
CA GLY A 177 -5.93 8.17 -17.59
C GLY A 177 -5.47 8.14 -19.04
N ARG A 178 -6.16 8.88 -19.89
CA ARG A 178 -5.86 9.03 -21.33
C ARG A 178 -4.61 9.88 -21.56
N THR A 179 -4.38 10.85 -20.71
CA THR A 179 -3.21 11.73 -20.67
C THR A 179 -2.66 11.81 -19.24
N GLU A 180 -1.52 12.47 -19.06
CA GLU A 180 -0.91 12.72 -17.77
C GLU A 180 -1.84 13.46 -16.79
N LEU A 181 -2.58 14.46 -17.27
CA LEU A 181 -3.44 15.29 -16.42
C LEU A 181 -4.90 14.82 -16.37
N ASP A 182 -5.32 13.87 -17.20
CA ASP A 182 -6.71 13.45 -17.35
C ASP A 182 -7.34 13.05 -16.00
N MET A 183 -6.62 12.30 -15.17
CA MET A 183 -7.14 11.87 -13.86
C MET A 183 -7.27 13.04 -12.89
N TRP A 184 -6.36 14.01 -12.94
CA TRP A 184 -6.46 15.22 -12.13
C TRP A 184 -7.69 16.05 -12.53
N GLU A 185 -7.89 16.30 -13.81
CA GLU A 185 -9.02 17.07 -14.32
C GLU A 185 -10.37 16.45 -13.92
N GLN A 186 -10.46 15.12 -13.90
CA GLN A 186 -11.65 14.40 -13.47
C GLN A 186 -11.85 14.41 -11.94
N LEU A 187 -10.79 14.46 -11.14
CA LEU A 187 -10.85 14.43 -9.68
C LEU A 187 -11.04 15.80 -9.05
N GLU A 188 -10.58 16.87 -9.70
CA GLU A 188 -10.65 18.23 -9.13
C GLU A 188 -12.05 18.64 -8.66
N PRO A 189 -13.16 18.35 -9.37
CA PRO A 189 -14.51 18.66 -8.90
C PRO A 189 -14.89 17.99 -7.59
N HIS A 190 -14.30 16.81 -7.29
CA HIS A 190 -14.58 16.04 -6.08
C HIS A 190 -13.85 16.54 -4.83
N LEU A 191 -12.93 17.51 -4.95
CA LEU A 191 -12.22 18.11 -3.82
C LEU A 191 -13.15 18.75 -2.76
N ASN A 192 -14.38 19.08 -3.13
CA ASN A 192 -15.38 19.58 -2.19
C ASN A 192 -15.96 18.48 -1.29
N TYR A 193 -15.89 17.21 -1.75
CA TYR A 193 -16.52 16.06 -1.10
C TYR A 193 -15.51 15.11 -0.47
N VAL A 194 -14.24 15.15 -0.91
CA VAL A 194 -13.21 14.21 -0.45
C VAL A 194 -12.96 14.35 1.05
N GLU A 195 -12.90 13.23 1.73
CA GLU A 195 -12.60 13.12 3.17
C GLU A 195 -11.25 12.44 3.41
N GLN A 196 -10.85 11.56 2.48
CA GLN A 196 -9.59 10.84 2.59
C GLN A 196 -8.96 10.63 1.22
N ILE A 197 -7.65 10.84 1.14
CA ILE A 197 -6.84 10.54 -0.04
C ILE A 197 -5.70 9.60 0.37
N TYR A 198 -5.59 8.47 -0.32
CA TYR A 198 -4.48 7.55 -0.20
C TYR A 198 -3.57 7.69 -1.42
N PHE A 199 -2.41 8.28 -1.18
CA PHE A 199 -1.38 8.46 -2.20
C PHE A 199 -0.45 7.25 -2.24
N ALA A 200 -0.45 6.56 -3.36
CA ALA A 200 0.41 5.43 -3.67
C ALA A 200 0.52 5.27 -5.20
N GLY A 201 1.20 4.24 -5.67
CA GLY A 201 1.36 4.00 -7.11
C GLY A 201 2.81 3.70 -7.43
N GLY A 202 3.45 4.44 -8.35
CA GLY A 202 4.89 4.46 -8.51
C GLY A 202 5.54 5.08 -7.27
N GLU A 203 5.88 6.36 -7.35
CA GLU A 203 6.24 7.16 -6.17
C GLU A 203 5.43 8.46 -6.17
N PRO A 204 4.46 8.62 -5.25
CA PRO A 204 3.56 9.77 -5.27
C PRO A 204 4.28 11.11 -5.09
N LEU A 205 5.39 11.14 -4.35
CA LEU A 205 6.13 12.39 -4.09
C LEU A 205 6.92 12.89 -5.31
N LEU A 206 6.93 12.14 -6.41
CA LEU A 206 7.49 12.55 -7.71
C LEU A 206 6.42 13.00 -8.72
N MET A 207 5.14 12.94 -8.37
CA MET A 207 4.03 13.21 -9.29
C MET A 207 3.51 14.64 -9.14
N GLU A 208 3.34 15.34 -10.24
CA GLU A 208 2.80 16.72 -10.24
C GLU A 208 1.35 16.73 -9.75
N GLU A 209 0.55 15.74 -10.11
CA GLU A 209 -0.84 15.59 -9.68
C GLU A 209 -0.95 15.58 -8.16
N HIS A 210 -0.03 14.94 -7.46
CA HIS A 210 0.02 14.94 -6.01
C HIS A 210 0.13 16.37 -5.45
N TYR A 211 1.06 17.19 -5.98
CA TYR A 211 1.24 18.57 -5.52
C TYR A 211 0.08 19.47 -5.93
N ASN A 212 -0.48 19.27 -7.13
CA ASN A 212 -1.68 19.99 -7.59
C ASN A 212 -2.86 19.75 -6.62
N ILE A 213 -3.06 18.50 -6.19
CA ILE A 213 -4.09 18.15 -5.19
C ILE A 213 -3.83 18.89 -3.88
N LEU A 214 -2.59 18.85 -3.35
CA LEU A 214 -2.26 19.51 -2.08
C LEU A 214 -2.45 21.03 -2.16
N GLU A 215 -2.01 21.67 -3.24
CA GLU A 215 -2.15 23.10 -3.46
C GLU A 215 -3.62 23.51 -3.52
N GLU A 216 -4.45 22.74 -4.21
CA GLU A 216 -5.86 23.02 -4.33
C GLU A 216 -6.62 22.80 -3.02
N LEU A 217 -6.28 21.76 -2.25
CA LEU A 217 -6.79 21.57 -0.90
C LEU A 217 -6.42 22.73 0.03
N VAL A 218 -5.18 23.20 -0.02
CA VAL A 218 -4.72 24.39 0.74
C VAL A 218 -5.48 25.64 0.33
N ARG A 219 -5.62 25.89 -0.98
CA ARG A 219 -6.38 27.03 -1.52
C ARG A 219 -7.84 27.04 -1.06
N ARG A 220 -8.47 25.85 -1.00
CA ARG A 220 -9.85 25.66 -0.51
C ARG A 220 -9.94 25.58 1.02
N LYS A 221 -8.81 25.62 1.73
CA LYS A 221 -8.73 25.46 3.20
C LYS A 221 -9.31 24.14 3.70
N ARG A 222 -9.18 23.06 2.91
CA ARG A 222 -9.61 21.71 3.24
C ARG A 222 -8.53 20.96 4.03
N PHE A 223 -8.12 21.49 5.15
CA PHE A 223 -7.13 20.90 6.06
C PHE A 223 -7.69 19.69 6.83
N ASP A 224 -9.00 19.53 6.82
CA ASP A 224 -9.77 18.42 7.38
C ASP A 224 -9.57 17.08 6.61
N VAL A 225 -9.17 17.14 5.33
CA VAL A 225 -8.95 15.95 4.52
C VAL A 225 -7.81 15.11 5.10
N ARG A 226 -8.10 13.83 5.35
CA ARG A 226 -7.10 12.89 5.80
C ARG A 226 -6.19 12.47 4.64
N LEU A 227 -4.88 12.65 4.80
CA LEU A 227 -3.87 12.24 3.83
C LEU A 227 -3.16 10.99 4.32
N ILE A 228 -3.11 9.96 3.48
CA ILE A 228 -2.39 8.70 3.76
C ILE A 228 -1.41 8.46 2.62
N TYR A 229 -0.20 8.09 2.96
CA TYR A 229 0.88 7.85 2.01
C TYR A 229 1.46 6.45 2.15
N ASN A 230 1.71 5.82 1.00
CA ASN A 230 2.78 4.83 0.84
C ASN A 230 3.82 5.42 -0.09
N THR A 231 5.01 5.68 0.44
CA THR A 231 6.12 6.29 -0.28
C THR A 231 7.41 5.53 -0.03
N ASN A 232 8.33 5.54 -0.99
CA ASN A 232 9.67 5.03 -0.79
C ASN A 232 10.55 5.97 0.06
N PHE A 233 10.04 7.17 0.33
CA PHE A 233 10.60 8.18 1.20
C PHE A 233 12.01 8.66 0.83
N THR A 234 12.42 8.50 -0.44
CA THR A 234 13.72 8.96 -0.95
C THR A 234 13.69 10.39 -1.47
N HIS A 235 12.50 10.91 -1.82
CA HIS A 235 12.27 12.27 -2.27
C HIS A 235 11.20 12.92 -1.40
N THR A 236 11.42 14.16 -1.00
CA THR A 236 10.50 14.93 -0.14
C THR A 236 10.23 16.32 -0.73
N GLU A 237 10.78 16.57 -1.92
CA GLU A 237 10.62 17.82 -2.65
C GLU A 237 10.46 17.56 -4.14
N LEU A 238 9.62 18.36 -4.81
CA LEU A 238 9.47 18.40 -6.26
C LEU A 238 9.40 19.84 -6.74
N LYS A 239 10.30 20.24 -7.67
CA LYS A 239 10.32 21.59 -8.27
C LYS A 239 10.35 22.73 -7.24
N GLY A 240 11.10 22.56 -6.14
CA GLY A 240 11.20 23.54 -5.05
C GLY A 240 10.05 23.52 -4.06
N LYS A 241 9.12 22.53 -4.12
CA LYS A 241 7.99 22.37 -3.22
C LYS A 241 8.27 21.22 -2.26
N SER A 242 8.54 21.52 -0.98
CA SER A 242 8.71 20.51 0.04
C SER A 242 7.35 19.95 0.49
N VAL A 243 7.19 18.63 0.49
CA VAL A 243 5.97 17.99 0.96
C VAL A 243 5.75 18.18 2.47
N PHE A 244 6.82 18.36 3.25
CA PHE A 244 6.74 18.60 4.69
C PHE A 244 6.01 19.92 5.01
N GLU A 245 6.20 20.94 4.15
CA GLU A 245 5.52 22.22 4.29
C GLU A 245 4.01 22.11 4.08
N TYR A 246 3.56 21.17 3.25
CA TYR A 246 2.15 20.85 3.10
C TYR A 246 1.64 20.01 4.28
N TRP A 247 2.34 18.93 4.64
CA TRP A 247 1.87 18.00 5.67
C TRP A 247 1.63 18.67 7.02
N LYS A 248 2.39 19.70 7.36
CA LYS A 248 2.19 20.44 8.61
C LYS A 248 0.85 21.22 8.69
N LEU A 249 0.20 21.45 7.55
CA LEU A 249 -1.03 22.22 7.46
C LEU A 249 -2.28 21.36 7.71
N PHE A 250 -2.21 20.03 7.45
CA PHE A 250 -3.36 19.15 7.55
C PHE A 250 -3.53 18.57 8.96
N ASP A 251 -4.80 18.38 9.34
CA ASP A 251 -5.18 17.85 10.66
C ASP A 251 -4.78 16.39 10.84
N SER A 252 -4.73 15.59 9.76
CA SER A 252 -4.42 14.17 9.79
C SER A 252 -3.59 13.75 8.59
N VAL A 253 -2.32 13.44 8.83
CA VAL A 253 -1.40 12.87 7.83
C VAL A 253 -0.76 11.61 8.38
N ALA A 254 -0.85 10.52 7.63
CA ALA A 254 -0.21 9.25 7.95
C ALA A 254 0.75 8.84 6.82
N VAL A 255 2.00 8.55 7.15
CA VAL A 255 3.05 8.24 6.19
C VAL A 255 3.62 6.85 6.47
N GLY A 256 3.26 5.88 5.65
CA GLY A 256 3.88 4.58 5.59
C GLY A 256 5.09 4.61 4.69
N ALA A 257 6.29 4.70 5.28
CA ALA A 257 7.53 4.63 4.53
C ALA A 257 7.83 3.18 4.15
N SER A 258 7.87 2.92 2.86
CA SER A 258 8.15 1.59 2.30
C SER A 258 9.65 1.28 2.41
N LEU A 259 10.12 0.94 3.61
CA LEU A 259 11.51 0.62 3.92
C LEU A 259 11.58 -0.85 4.34
N ASP A 260 12.25 -1.66 3.51
CA ASP A 260 12.28 -3.11 3.73
C ASP A 260 13.43 -3.53 4.65
N ASP A 261 14.53 -2.78 4.64
CA ASP A 261 15.72 -2.99 5.45
C ASP A 261 16.55 -1.70 5.49
N SER A 262 17.67 -1.68 6.20
CA SER A 262 18.58 -0.56 6.35
C SER A 262 19.87 -0.71 5.55
N GLY A 263 20.54 0.42 5.27
CA GLY A 263 21.84 0.47 4.61
C GLY A 263 21.88 -0.27 3.28
N SER A 264 22.99 -0.95 3.00
CA SER A 264 23.19 -1.71 1.75
C SER A 264 22.13 -2.80 1.49
N ARG A 265 21.53 -3.35 2.54
CA ARG A 265 20.43 -4.33 2.40
C ARG A 265 19.18 -3.64 1.83
N GLY A 266 18.79 -2.50 2.40
CA GLY A 266 17.68 -1.69 1.90
C GLY A 266 17.92 -1.22 0.46
N GLU A 267 19.13 -0.79 0.13
CA GLU A 267 19.54 -0.35 -1.21
C GLU A 267 19.52 -1.49 -2.24
N TYR A 268 19.88 -2.71 -1.83
CA TYR A 268 19.81 -3.90 -2.68
C TYR A 268 18.37 -4.32 -2.96
N ILE A 269 17.52 -4.41 -1.93
CA ILE A 269 16.13 -4.82 -2.07
C ILE A 269 15.35 -3.76 -2.85
N ARG A 270 15.58 -2.47 -2.55
CA ARG A 270 14.96 -1.31 -3.20
C ARG A 270 15.98 -0.54 -4.02
N LYS A 271 16.45 -1.16 -5.11
CA LYS A 271 17.49 -0.60 -5.98
C LYS A 271 17.16 0.82 -6.44
N GLY A 272 18.10 1.73 -6.18
CA GLY A 272 18.00 3.18 -6.43
C GLY A 272 17.79 4.00 -5.15
N THR A 273 17.61 3.35 -3.99
CA THR A 273 17.63 4.01 -2.69
C THR A 273 19.06 4.47 -2.35
N ASP A 274 19.17 5.67 -1.80
CA ASP A 274 20.30 6.15 -1.02
C ASP A 274 19.85 6.17 0.44
N TRP A 275 20.42 5.27 1.25
CA TRP A 275 19.98 5.10 2.63
C TRP A 275 20.26 6.32 3.51
N ALA A 276 21.36 7.03 3.25
CA ALA A 276 21.69 8.24 3.99
C ALA A 276 20.65 9.36 3.76
N VAL A 277 20.12 9.45 2.54
CA VAL A 277 19.04 10.39 2.20
C VAL A 277 17.75 10.02 2.93
N VAL A 278 17.39 8.73 2.99
CA VAL A 278 16.20 8.26 3.73
C VAL A 278 16.29 8.65 5.22
N GLU A 279 17.43 8.40 5.86
CA GLU A 279 17.61 8.78 7.25
C GLU A 279 17.58 10.30 7.47
N GLN A 280 18.16 11.07 6.54
CA GLN A 280 18.11 12.53 6.62
C GLN A 280 16.69 13.05 6.46
N ASN A 281 15.93 12.55 5.46
CA ASN A 281 14.54 12.89 5.27
C ASN A 281 13.70 12.61 6.54
N ARG A 282 14.00 11.50 7.24
CA ARG A 282 13.31 11.20 8.50
C ARG A 282 13.65 12.23 9.60
N ARG A 283 14.90 12.63 9.74
CA ARG A 283 15.30 13.66 10.71
C ARG A 283 14.67 15.02 10.40
N ASP A 284 14.68 15.42 9.13
CA ASP A 284 14.08 16.67 8.69
C ASP A 284 12.57 16.68 8.92
N MET A 285 11.89 15.59 8.60
CA MET A 285 10.47 15.41 8.88
C MET A 285 10.14 15.56 10.36
N MET A 286 10.95 14.97 11.25
CA MET A 286 10.76 15.10 12.70
C MET A 286 10.87 16.54 13.19
N GLN A 287 11.64 17.40 12.51
CA GLN A 287 11.79 18.81 12.84
C GLN A 287 10.65 19.66 12.27
N VAL A 288 10.26 19.43 11.02
CA VAL A 288 9.34 20.30 10.27
C VAL A 288 7.86 19.96 10.56
N CYS A 289 7.52 18.65 10.62
CA CYS A 289 6.15 18.20 10.79
C CYS A 289 6.06 17.01 11.78
N PRO A 290 6.43 17.22 13.07
CA PRO A 290 6.49 16.16 14.10
C PRO A 290 5.13 15.55 14.43
N GLN A 291 4.02 16.20 14.05
CA GLN A 291 2.65 15.72 14.28
C GLN A 291 2.22 14.62 13.29
N VAL A 292 2.95 14.40 12.20
CA VAL A 292 2.62 13.39 11.20
C VAL A 292 2.81 11.99 11.80
N ASP A 293 1.82 11.12 11.59
CA ASP A 293 1.90 9.71 11.97
C ASP A 293 2.80 8.97 10.98
N PHE A 294 4.07 8.84 11.33
CA PHE A 294 5.06 8.14 10.51
C PHE A 294 5.27 6.73 11.03
N TYR A 295 5.25 5.76 10.11
CA TYR A 295 5.58 4.37 10.41
C TYR A 295 6.33 3.72 9.25
N ILE A 296 7.16 2.72 9.56
CA ILE A 296 7.80 1.87 8.54
C ILE A 296 6.77 0.83 8.08
N SER A 297 6.67 0.67 6.76
CA SER A 297 5.75 -0.27 6.09
C SER A 297 6.53 -1.23 5.19
N PRO A 298 7.34 -2.15 5.75
CA PRO A 298 8.16 -3.06 4.98
C PRO A 298 7.30 -4.09 4.26
N THR A 299 7.74 -4.48 3.06
CA THR A 299 7.28 -5.69 2.39
C THR A 299 8.17 -6.85 2.86
N LEU A 300 7.65 -7.65 3.79
CA LEU A 300 8.38 -8.78 4.36
C LEU A 300 8.53 -9.91 3.33
N SER A 301 9.76 -10.12 2.92
CA SER A 301 10.19 -11.15 1.98
C SER A 301 11.30 -12.02 2.58
N ILE A 302 11.68 -13.08 1.90
CA ILE A 302 12.82 -13.92 2.34
C ILE A 302 14.13 -13.13 2.42
N MET A 303 14.26 -12.01 1.66
CA MET A 303 15.48 -11.21 1.61
C MET A 303 15.70 -10.35 2.86
N ASN A 304 14.63 -9.88 3.52
CA ASN A 304 14.73 -9.04 4.72
C ASN A 304 14.24 -9.73 5.99
N ALA A 305 13.68 -10.94 5.87
CA ALA A 305 13.06 -11.64 7.00
C ALA A 305 13.99 -11.78 8.20
N TRP A 306 15.26 -12.12 7.96
CA TRP A 306 16.21 -12.32 9.06
C TRP A 306 16.60 -11.02 9.75
N HIS A 307 16.76 -9.91 9.03
CA HIS A 307 17.28 -8.66 9.57
C HIS A 307 16.19 -7.68 10.01
N LEU A 308 14.94 -7.84 9.60
CA LEU A 308 13.85 -6.91 9.94
C LEU A 308 13.71 -6.62 11.46
N PRO A 309 13.82 -7.60 12.39
CA PRO A 309 13.81 -7.30 13.81
C PRO A 309 14.96 -6.40 14.27
N ASP A 310 16.14 -6.58 13.67
CA ASP A 310 17.33 -5.79 14.02
C ASP A 310 17.21 -4.36 13.49
N PHE A 311 16.76 -4.20 12.25
CA PHE A 311 16.45 -2.90 11.65
C PHE A 311 15.40 -2.13 12.48
N HIS A 312 14.30 -2.80 12.85
CA HIS A 312 13.27 -2.19 13.69
C HIS A 312 13.83 -1.70 15.02
N ARG A 313 14.61 -2.56 15.71
CA ARG A 313 15.23 -2.22 17.00
C ARG A 313 16.21 -1.06 16.88
N ASP A 314 17.09 -1.07 15.89
CA ASP A 314 18.05 0.01 15.64
C ASP A 314 17.34 1.36 15.51
N TRP A 315 16.30 1.44 14.69
CA TRP A 315 15.56 2.68 14.48
C TRP A 315 14.81 3.16 15.72
N VAL A 316 14.30 2.24 16.54
CA VAL A 316 13.69 2.58 17.84
C VAL A 316 14.73 3.09 18.83
N GLU A 317 15.88 2.41 18.96
CA GLU A 317 16.95 2.80 19.87
C GLU A 317 17.59 4.14 19.47
N ARG A 318 17.66 4.44 18.19
CA ARG A 318 18.11 5.75 17.67
C ARG A 318 17.04 6.85 17.75
N GLY A 319 15.84 6.54 18.22
CA GLY A 319 14.74 7.49 18.36
C GLY A 319 14.14 7.97 17.04
N LEU A 320 14.34 7.24 15.93
CA LEU A 320 13.79 7.59 14.63
C LEU A 320 12.31 7.18 14.51
N ILE A 321 11.90 6.14 15.23
CA ILE A 321 10.51 5.67 15.34
C ILE A 321 10.23 5.20 16.76
N ARG A 322 8.94 5.01 17.09
CA ARG A 322 8.51 4.27 18.28
C ARG A 322 8.39 2.78 17.96
N ALA A 323 8.38 1.93 18.95
CA ALA A 323 8.25 0.48 18.76
C ALA A 323 6.96 0.07 18.03
N GLN A 324 5.91 0.85 18.15
CA GLN A 324 4.62 0.64 17.49
C GLN A 324 4.56 1.15 16.04
N ASP A 325 5.60 1.84 15.56
CA ASP A 325 5.60 2.49 14.25
C ASP A 325 6.16 1.56 13.16
N LEU A 326 5.79 0.29 13.21
CA LEU A 326 6.08 -0.72 12.21
C LEU A 326 4.80 -1.44 11.80
N ASN A 327 4.52 -1.47 10.49
CA ASN A 327 3.37 -2.19 9.91
C ASN A 327 3.88 -3.22 8.89
N VAL A 328 4.02 -4.47 9.31
CA VAL A 328 4.60 -5.55 8.48
C VAL A 328 3.60 -6.00 7.41
N ASN A 329 3.95 -5.83 6.14
CA ASN A 329 3.19 -6.36 5.00
C ASN A 329 3.87 -7.62 4.47
N ILE A 330 3.23 -8.77 4.64
CA ILE A 330 3.78 -10.05 4.17
C ILE A 330 3.63 -10.12 2.65
N LEU A 331 4.75 -10.32 1.94
CA LEU A 331 4.77 -10.45 0.49
C LEU A 331 3.92 -11.64 0.04
N GLN A 332 3.00 -11.41 -0.91
CA GLN A 332 2.17 -12.45 -1.51
C GLN A 332 2.68 -12.83 -2.91
N ASP A 333 3.14 -11.86 -3.68
CA ASP A 333 3.67 -12.04 -5.02
C ASP A 333 4.89 -11.12 -5.25
N PRO A 334 5.94 -11.58 -5.93
CA PRO A 334 6.10 -12.90 -6.54
C PRO A 334 6.37 -14.02 -5.49
N ALA A 335 5.74 -15.18 -5.70
CA ALA A 335 5.74 -16.27 -4.73
C ALA A 335 7.14 -16.78 -4.33
N HIS A 336 8.10 -16.75 -5.26
CA HIS A 336 9.48 -17.17 -5.00
C HIS A 336 10.28 -16.21 -4.09
N TYR A 337 9.74 -15.06 -3.72
CA TYR A 337 10.33 -14.16 -2.72
C TYR A 337 9.61 -14.22 -1.36
N ARG A 338 8.61 -15.06 -1.20
CA ARG A 338 7.87 -15.20 0.06
C ARG A 338 8.73 -15.86 1.13
N ILE A 339 8.39 -15.60 2.40
CA ILE A 339 9.12 -16.18 3.55
C ILE A 339 8.83 -17.67 3.76
N ASP A 340 7.74 -18.20 3.23
CA ASP A 340 7.33 -19.60 3.38
C ASP A 340 8.07 -20.58 2.44
N ILE A 341 8.92 -20.05 1.55
CA ILE A 341 9.84 -20.88 0.74
C ILE A 341 11.01 -21.42 1.55
N ALA A 342 11.33 -20.85 2.71
CA ALA A 342 12.47 -21.23 3.51
C ALA A 342 12.39 -22.70 3.97
N PRO A 343 13.53 -23.41 4.10
CA PRO A 343 13.58 -24.75 4.70
C PRO A 343 13.11 -24.74 6.16
N ALA A 344 12.62 -25.89 6.65
CA ALA A 344 12.07 -26.02 7.98
C ALA A 344 13.02 -25.52 9.10
N GLU A 345 14.29 -25.90 9.03
CA GLU A 345 15.30 -25.45 10.01
C GLU A 345 15.48 -23.93 10.02
N TYR A 346 15.48 -23.29 8.84
CA TYR A 346 15.55 -21.82 8.74
C TYR A 346 14.29 -21.17 9.32
N LYS A 347 13.11 -21.71 9.02
CA LYS A 347 11.84 -21.24 9.57
C LYS A 347 11.80 -21.28 11.10
N GLU A 348 12.28 -22.38 11.71
CA GLU A 348 12.36 -22.55 13.17
C GLU A 348 13.28 -21.51 13.82
N ARG A 349 14.46 -21.30 13.23
CA ARG A 349 15.43 -20.29 13.70
C ARG A 349 14.85 -18.87 13.56
N LEU A 350 14.20 -18.57 12.43
CA LEU A 350 13.58 -17.27 12.19
C LEU A 350 12.39 -17.05 13.14
N ALA A 351 11.55 -18.05 13.37
CA ALA A 351 10.45 -17.99 14.34
C ALA A 351 10.97 -17.68 15.74
N THR A 352 12.06 -18.35 16.16
CA THR A 352 12.72 -18.08 17.45
C THR A 352 13.21 -16.63 17.53
N LYS A 353 13.82 -16.09 16.47
CA LYS A 353 14.25 -14.68 16.42
C LYS A 353 13.06 -13.74 16.56
N TYR A 354 11.95 -14.01 15.87
CA TYR A 354 10.72 -13.20 15.93
C TYR A 354 10.08 -13.26 17.33
N LEU A 355 9.99 -14.44 17.94
CA LEU A 355 9.49 -14.58 19.31
C LEU A 355 10.31 -13.78 20.33
N ASN A 356 11.64 -13.76 20.19
CA ASN A 356 12.51 -12.92 21.02
C ASN A 356 12.26 -11.42 20.79
N HIS A 357 12.02 -11.02 19.54
CA HIS A 357 11.67 -9.63 19.22
C HIS A 357 10.29 -9.24 19.75
N ILE A 358 9.28 -10.12 19.62
CA ILE A 358 7.94 -9.95 20.20
C ILE A 358 8.03 -9.77 21.73
N LYS A 359 8.89 -10.56 22.40
CA LYS A 359 9.13 -10.39 23.83
C LYS A 359 9.66 -9.00 24.16
N TRP A 360 10.58 -8.46 23.35
CA TRP A 360 11.10 -7.10 23.51
C TRP A 360 10.03 -6.04 23.25
N LEU A 361 9.09 -6.29 22.31
CA LEU A 361 7.98 -5.39 21.95
C LEU A 361 6.91 -5.28 23.03
N ARG A 362 6.62 -6.33 23.80
CA ARG A 362 5.48 -6.41 24.72
C ARG A 362 5.32 -5.22 25.66
N GLU A 363 6.40 -4.59 26.07
CA GLU A 363 6.39 -3.43 26.96
C GLU A 363 6.48 -2.08 26.19
N ARG A 364 6.63 -2.11 24.88
CA ARG A 364 6.97 -0.96 24.03
C ARG A 364 5.95 -0.68 22.94
N ASP A 365 5.30 -1.72 22.41
CA ASP A 365 4.31 -1.64 21.33
C ASP A 365 2.90 -1.51 21.90
N SER A 366 2.53 -0.29 22.26
CA SER A 366 1.22 0.01 22.88
C SER A 366 0.02 -0.17 21.94
N LEU A 367 0.24 -0.25 20.63
CA LEU A 367 -0.78 -0.47 19.61
C LEU A 367 -0.84 -1.92 19.12
N GLU A 368 0.08 -2.77 19.61
CA GLU A 368 0.23 -4.17 19.18
C GLU A 368 0.41 -4.33 17.64
N ARG A 369 0.75 -3.26 16.93
CA ARG A 369 0.87 -3.25 15.47
C ARG A 369 2.08 -4.07 15.01
N ALA A 370 3.26 -3.77 15.55
CA ALA A 370 4.48 -4.50 15.23
C ALA A 370 4.41 -5.95 15.74
N THR A 371 3.93 -6.14 16.97
CA THR A 371 3.72 -7.46 17.58
C THR A 371 2.84 -8.35 16.71
N THR A 372 1.66 -7.88 16.35
CA THR A 372 0.73 -8.60 15.46
C THR A 372 1.35 -8.89 14.09
N GLY A 373 2.16 -7.96 13.57
CA GLY A 373 2.88 -8.15 12.31
C GLY A 373 3.85 -9.33 12.36
N PHE A 374 4.67 -9.43 13.39
CA PHE A 374 5.60 -10.57 13.56
C PHE A 374 4.87 -11.89 13.89
N GLU A 375 3.81 -11.87 14.69
CA GLU A 375 2.98 -13.06 14.95
C GLU A 375 2.33 -13.59 13.67
N SER A 376 1.79 -12.68 12.83
CA SER A 376 1.22 -13.01 11.52
C SER A 376 2.28 -13.59 10.57
N ALA A 377 3.50 -13.04 10.61
CA ALA A 377 4.61 -13.55 9.81
C ALA A 377 5.01 -14.98 10.21
N ILE A 378 5.09 -15.27 11.51
CA ILE A 378 5.34 -16.64 11.99
C ILE A 378 4.23 -17.58 11.51
N LYS A 379 2.97 -17.20 11.72
CA LYS A 379 1.81 -18.01 11.29
C LYS A 379 1.84 -18.28 9.79
N PHE A 380 2.08 -17.25 8.98
CA PHE A 380 2.15 -17.38 7.52
C PHE A 380 3.30 -18.30 7.10
N MET A 381 4.50 -18.09 7.63
CA MET A 381 5.70 -18.86 7.28
C MET A 381 5.56 -20.34 7.62
N MET A 382 4.88 -20.66 8.72
CA MET A 382 4.71 -22.04 9.19
C MET A 382 3.48 -22.75 8.60
N ALA A 383 2.57 -22.02 7.94
CA ALA A 383 1.31 -22.59 7.43
C ALA A 383 1.51 -23.51 6.22
N THR A 384 2.52 -23.24 5.40
CA THR A 384 2.76 -23.97 4.13
C THR A 384 4.22 -24.27 3.93
N ASP A 385 4.48 -25.34 3.16
CA ASP A 385 5.82 -25.66 2.65
C ASP A 385 5.89 -25.36 1.16
N ASN A 386 6.63 -24.31 0.82
CA ASN A 386 6.88 -23.86 -0.54
C ASN A 386 8.38 -23.95 -0.91
N THR A 387 9.15 -24.83 -0.26
CA THR A 387 10.59 -25.05 -0.51
C THR A 387 10.89 -25.39 -1.96
N HIS A 388 9.94 -25.97 -2.70
CA HIS A 388 10.07 -26.22 -4.14
C HIS A 388 10.31 -24.96 -4.98
N LEU A 389 10.09 -23.77 -4.42
CA LEU A 389 10.34 -22.48 -5.08
C LEU A 389 11.76 -21.95 -4.86
N ILE A 390 12.59 -22.62 -4.04
CA ILE A 390 13.98 -22.18 -3.76
C ILE A 390 14.81 -22.10 -5.04
N ASP A 391 14.73 -23.09 -5.91
CA ASP A 391 15.46 -23.06 -7.20
C ASP A 391 15.01 -21.89 -8.07
N THR A 392 13.72 -21.57 -8.05
CA THR A 392 13.18 -20.40 -8.76
C THR A 392 13.67 -19.10 -8.13
N PHE A 393 13.73 -19.04 -6.79
CA PHE A 393 14.30 -17.88 -6.07
C PHE A 393 15.73 -17.62 -6.51
N TRP A 394 16.62 -18.63 -6.47
CA TRP A 394 18.01 -18.48 -6.85
C TRP A 394 18.16 -18.08 -8.31
N ARG A 395 17.49 -18.78 -9.21
CA ARG A 395 17.54 -18.48 -10.65
C ARG A 395 17.09 -17.04 -10.94
N LYS A 396 15.93 -16.61 -10.41
CA LYS A 396 15.38 -15.25 -10.66
C LYS A 396 16.22 -14.17 -10.00
N THR A 397 16.78 -14.45 -8.83
CA THR A 397 17.67 -13.52 -8.13
C THR A 397 18.98 -13.34 -8.90
N HIS A 398 19.61 -14.42 -9.36
CA HIS A 398 20.84 -14.35 -10.13
C HIS A 398 20.64 -13.70 -11.51
N GLU A 399 19.53 -14.01 -12.23
CA GLU A 399 19.18 -13.33 -13.47
C GLU A 399 19.16 -11.80 -13.29
N LEU A 400 18.57 -11.34 -12.19
CA LEU A 400 18.45 -9.91 -11.88
C LEU A 400 19.78 -9.32 -11.37
N ASP A 401 20.53 -10.07 -10.57
CA ASP A 401 21.86 -9.68 -10.08
C ASP A 401 22.84 -9.49 -11.25
N GLU A 402 22.83 -10.39 -12.24
CA GLU A 402 23.64 -10.23 -13.44
C GLU A 402 23.30 -8.94 -14.21
N ILE A 403 22.01 -8.65 -14.40
CA ILE A 403 21.56 -7.44 -15.08
C ILE A 403 22.00 -6.17 -14.32
N ARG A 404 21.97 -6.22 -12.98
CA ARG A 404 22.23 -5.08 -12.09
C ARG A 404 23.68 -5.01 -11.60
N ARG A 405 24.49 -6.04 -11.89
CA ARG A 405 25.87 -6.21 -11.42
C ARG A 405 25.94 -6.21 -9.88
N GLU A 406 25.12 -7.02 -9.28
CA GLU A 406 24.99 -7.20 -7.84
C GLU A 406 25.21 -8.68 -7.49
N ASN A 407 25.37 -8.97 -6.20
CA ASN A 407 25.40 -10.34 -5.69
C ASN A 407 24.69 -10.37 -4.32
N ILE A 408 23.60 -11.12 -4.22
CA ILE A 408 22.82 -11.24 -2.99
C ILE A 408 23.66 -11.74 -1.82
N THR A 409 24.57 -12.67 -2.03
CA THR A 409 25.36 -13.27 -0.94
C THR A 409 26.36 -12.33 -0.31
N ASP A 410 26.80 -11.30 -1.04
CA ASP A 410 27.70 -10.26 -0.52
C ASP A 410 26.94 -9.26 0.38
N ILE A 411 25.65 -9.07 0.15
CA ILE A 411 24.80 -8.10 0.84
C ILE A 411 23.98 -8.75 1.96
N ILE A 412 23.48 -9.96 1.71
CA ILE A 412 22.59 -10.73 2.61
C ILE A 412 23.21 -12.11 2.82
N PRO A 413 24.32 -12.22 3.57
CA PRO A 413 25.06 -13.48 3.68
C PRO A 413 24.26 -14.62 4.31
N GLU A 414 23.32 -14.36 5.19
CA GLU A 414 22.44 -15.36 5.80
C GLU A 414 21.50 -16.05 4.80
N ILE A 415 21.34 -15.51 3.58
CA ILE A 415 20.52 -16.12 2.53
C ILE A 415 21.12 -17.46 2.03
N THR A 416 22.42 -17.67 2.24
CA THR A 416 23.07 -18.93 1.90
C THR A 416 22.53 -20.13 2.67
N ALA A 417 21.87 -19.88 3.81
CA ALA A 417 21.19 -20.93 4.57
C ALA A 417 19.94 -21.49 3.86
N LEU A 418 19.57 -20.94 2.69
CA LEU A 418 18.54 -21.52 1.81
C LEU A 418 19.11 -22.52 0.81
N GLN A 419 20.43 -22.68 0.72
CA GLN A 419 21.10 -23.70 -0.11
C GLN A 419 21.13 -25.03 0.62
#